data_cd1e8098419a84e5c65cc8790c76ff61
#
_entry.id   cd1e8098419a84e5c65cc8790c76ff61
#
_cell.length_a   1.000
_cell.length_b   1.000
_cell.length_c   1.000
_cell.angle_alpha   90.00
_cell.angle_beta   90.00
_cell.angle_gamma   90.00
#
_symmetry.space_group_name_H-M   'P 1'
#
loop_
_entity.id
_entity.type
_entity.pdbx_description
1 polymer ?
#
loop_
_entity_poly.entity_id
_entity_poly.type
_entity_poly.pdbx_seq_one_letter_code
_entity_poly.pdbx_strand_id
1 'polypeptide(L)'
;MSVRTAIRESSLSWFFGLILLLTLVGQAYTGLAEYNSSVTIDDLPVLSIGEYVTSSQFAVDVAENWQSEYLQFLLYIVLTVWLVQRGSPESKPFDETGGEDDKKQQVGRHASAQSPRWARAGGWRTTLYSNSLGILMGLFFLGSWGAQLVAGTSAYNSERLQNLLAPLSMPEYALSANFWNRTLQNWQSEFLAVGSMVVFSIYLRQRGSPESKPVGAPHAETGSEG
;
A
#
# COMPACT_ATOMS: atom_id res chain seq x y z
N MET A 1 4.32 -19.57 25.97
CA MET A 1 4.06 -18.12 25.91
C MET A 1 2.61 -17.90 26.29
N SER A 2 2.29 -16.96 27.20
CA SER A 2 0.88 -16.70 27.53
C SER A 2 0.20 -15.95 26.40
N VAL A 3 -1.12 -16.16 26.21
CA VAL A 3 -1.93 -15.44 25.20
C VAL A 3 -1.77 -13.92 25.35
N ARG A 4 -1.70 -13.44 26.59
CA ARG A 4 -1.53 -12.02 26.92
C ARG A 4 -0.18 -11.48 26.44
N THR A 5 0.89 -12.26 26.53
CA THR A 5 2.22 -11.88 26.02
C THR A 5 2.22 -11.83 24.49
N ALA A 6 1.62 -12.83 23.82
CA ALA A 6 1.52 -12.86 22.37
C ALA A 6 0.73 -11.67 21.81
N ILE A 7 -0.39 -11.29 22.41
CA ILE A 7 -1.17 -10.11 22.02
C ILE A 7 -0.36 -8.83 22.19
N ARG A 8 0.40 -8.70 23.29
CA ARG A 8 1.21 -7.50 23.55
C ARG A 8 2.36 -7.37 22.54
N GLU A 9 3.03 -8.47 22.20
CA GLU A 9 4.13 -8.52 21.23
C GLU A 9 3.67 -8.28 19.79
N SER A 10 2.37 -8.46 19.48
CA SER A 10 1.77 -8.23 18.16
C SER A 10 0.76 -7.07 18.17
N SER A 11 0.80 -6.21 19.19
CA SER A 11 -0.22 -5.18 19.42
C SER A 11 -0.39 -4.21 18.25
N LEU A 12 0.69 -3.88 17.54
CA LEU A 12 0.66 -3.02 16.36
C LEU A 12 -0.14 -3.66 15.22
N SER A 13 0.09 -4.94 14.95
CA SER A 13 -0.65 -5.68 13.91
C SER A 13 -2.13 -5.80 14.25
N TRP A 14 -2.46 -6.07 15.53
CA TRP A 14 -3.84 -6.13 15.98
C TRP A 14 -4.55 -4.79 15.88
N PHE A 15 -3.87 -3.71 16.24
CA PHE A 15 -4.41 -2.36 16.15
C PHE A 15 -4.75 -1.98 14.71
N PHE A 16 -3.79 -2.10 13.79
CA PHE A 16 -4.05 -1.77 12.38
C PHE A 16 -5.02 -2.74 11.71
N GLY A 17 -4.95 -4.03 12.02
CA GLY A 17 -5.92 -5.00 11.52
C GLY A 17 -7.35 -4.71 11.95
N LEU A 18 -7.55 -4.29 13.21
CA LEU A 18 -8.87 -3.91 13.70
C LEU A 18 -9.39 -2.63 13.01
N ILE A 19 -8.55 -1.60 12.87
CA ILE A 19 -8.91 -0.38 12.16
C ILE A 19 -9.28 -0.70 10.70
N LEU A 20 -8.50 -1.51 10.01
CA LEU A 20 -8.81 -1.95 8.65
C LEU A 20 -10.19 -2.61 8.56
N LEU A 21 -10.50 -3.54 9.45
CA LEU A 21 -11.81 -4.20 9.47
C LEU A 21 -12.95 -3.22 9.75
N LEU A 22 -12.78 -2.32 10.72
CA LEU A 22 -13.80 -1.32 11.06
C LEU A 22 -14.04 -0.34 9.91
N THR A 23 -12.98 0.09 9.24
CA THR A 23 -13.10 1.00 8.08
C THR A 23 -13.72 0.33 6.88
N LEU A 24 -13.39 -0.94 6.57
CA LEU A 24 -14.06 -1.70 5.52
C LEU A 24 -15.54 -1.90 5.79
N VAL A 25 -15.91 -2.25 7.03
CA VAL A 25 -17.31 -2.36 7.42
C VAL A 25 -18.02 -1.00 7.33
N GLY A 26 -17.40 0.06 7.82
CA GLY A 26 -17.91 1.43 7.70
C GLY A 26 -18.12 1.82 6.23
N GLN A 27 -17.13 1.59 5.38
CA GLN A 27 -17.20 1.84 3.94
C GLN A 27 -18.35 1.06 3.29
N ALA A 28 -18.56 -0.21 3.64
CA ALA A 28 -19.63 -1.03 3.08
C ALA A 28 -21.02 -0.43 3.42
N TYR A 29 -21.25 0.02 4.65
CA TYR A 29 -22.53 0.60 5.04
C TYR A 29 -22.76 2.01 4.49
N THR A 30 -21.75 2.87 4.54
CA THR A 30 -21.86 4.25 4.05
C THR A 30 -21.93 4.28 2.51
N GLY A 31 -21.14 3.45 1.84
CA GLY A 31 -21.18 3.34 0.39
C GLY A 31 -22.50 2.74 -0.13
N LEU A 32 -23.07 1.76 0.59
CA LEU A 32 -24.43 1.26 0.29
C LEU A 32 -25.46 2.38 0.41
N ALA A 33 -25.40 3.18 1.48
CA ALA A 33 -26.36 4.28 1.69
C ALA A 33 -26.22 5.34 0.59
N GLU A 34 -25.02 5.71 0.21
CA GLU A 34 -24.74 6.63 -0.89
C GLU A 34 -25.24 6.09 -2.23
N TYR A 35 -24.90 4.84 -2.56
CA TYR A 35 -25.37 4.17 -3.78
C TYR A 35 -26.90 4.14 -3.84
N ASN A 36 -27.57 3.67 -2.79
CA ASN A 36 -29.02 3.59 -2.75
C ASN A 36 -29.69 4.98 -2.82
N SER A 37 -29.06 6.00 -2.25
CA SER A 37 -29.54 7.38 -2.38
C SER A 37 -29.46 7.86 -3.84
N SER A 38 -28.37 7.57 -4.53
CA SER A 38 -28.20 7.99 -5.95
C SER A 38 -29.17 7.28 -6.88
N VAL A 39 -29.31 5.95 -6.78
CA VAL A 39 -30.21 5.19 -7.67
C VAL A 39 -31.68 5.45 -7.39
N THR A 40 -32.06 5.87 -6.17
CA THR A 40 -33.44 6.25 -5.85
C THR A 40 -33.85 7.53 -6.57
N ILE A 41 -32.93 8.44 -6.85
CA ILE A 41 -33.19 9.67 -7.64
C ILE A 41 -33.63 9.30 -9.07
N ASP A 42 -33.10 8.21 -9.60
CA ASP A 42 -33.36 7.72 -10.97
C ASP A 42 -34.46 6.62 -11.02
N ASP A 43 -35.22 6.44 -9.94
CA ASP A 43 -36.26 5.40 -9.79
C ASP A 43 -35.74 3.96 -10.06
N LEU A 44 -34.44 3.69 -9.77
CA LEU A 44 -33.81 2.39 -9.92
C LEU A 44 -33.89 1.57 -8.62
N PRO A 45 -33.81 0.22 -8.71
CA PRO A 45 -33.85 -0.65 -7.53
C PRO A 45 -32.66 -0.41 -6.58
N VAL A 46 -32.95 -0.33 -5.28
CA VAL A 46 -31.95 -0.30 -4.23
C VAL A 46 -31.33 -1.66 -3.97
N LEU A 47 -30.06 -1.70 -3.54
CA LEU A 47 -29.34 -2.91 -3.19
C LEU A 47 -29.42 -3.21 -1.68
N SER A 48 -29.38 -4.49 -1.35
CA SER A 48 -29.06 -4.96 0.01
C SER A 48 -27.56 -4.89 0.27
N ILE A 49 -27.15 -4.99 1.54
CA ILE A 49 -25.73 -5.00 1.91
C ILE A 49 -24.96 -6.15 1.23
N GLY A 50 -25.56 -7.34 1.11
CA GLY A 50 -24.95 -8.49 0.45
C GLY A 50 -24.71 -8.25 -1.05
N GLU A 51 -25.68 -7.66 -1.74
CA GLU A 51 -25.56 -7.29 -3.16
C GLU A 51 -24.52 -6.18 -3.35
N TYR A 52 -24.51 -5.16 -2.48
CA TYR A 52 -23.56 -4.06 -2.59
C TYR A 52 -22.11 -4.51 -2.40
N VAL A 53 -21.77 -5.29 -1.35
CA VAL A 53 -20.38 -5.74 -1.12
C VAL A 53 -19.86 -6.73 -2.17
N THR A 54 -20.75 -7.33 -2.96
CA THR A 54 -20.40 -8.16 -4.12
C THR A 54 -20.52 -7.43 -5.46
N SER A 55 -20.86 -6.14 -5.43
CA SER A 55 -20.98 -5.32 -6.64
C SER A 55 -19.62 -4.88 -7.18
N SER A 56 -19.60 -4.52 -8.47
CA SER A 56 -18.43 -3.90 -9.10
C SER A 56 -18.10 -2.52 -8.54
N GLN A 57 -19.10 -1.80 -8.03
CA GLN A 57 -18.91 -0.49 -7.41
C GLN A 57 -18.07 -0.62 -6.13
N PHE A 58 -18.45 -1.49 -5.19
CA PHE A 58 -17.68 -1.72 -3.97
C PHE A 58 -16.29 -2.29 -4.28
N ALA A 59 -16.20 -3.22 -5.23
CA ALA A 59 -14.94 -3.82 -5.63
C ALA A 59 -13.94 -2.81 -6.21
N VAL A 60 -14.39 -1.87 -7.06
CA VAL A 60 -13.50 -0.85 -7.61
C VAL A 60 -13.04 0.14 -6.54
N ASP A 61 -13.91 0.55 -5.64
CA ASP A 61 -13.59 1.49 -4.57
C ASP A 61 -12.55 0.91 -3.59
N VAL A 62 -12.64 -0.38 -3.28
CA VAL A 62 -11.61 -1.07 -2.47
C VAL A 62 -10.30 -1.23 -3.26
N ALA A 63 -10.40 -1.68 -4.51
CA ALA A 63 -9.22 -2.00 -5.32
C ALA A 63 -8.37 -0.77 -5.65
N GLU A 64 -8.98 0.40 -5.89
CA GLU A 64 -8.25 1.63 -6.20
C GLU A 64 -7.47 2.20 -5.00
N ASN A 65 -7.98 2.02 -3.79
CA ASN A 65 -7.23 2.37 -2.58
C ASN A 65 -6.07 1.38 -2.36
N TRP A 66 -6.33 0.08 -2.45
CA TRP A 66 -5.30 -0.92 -2.21
C TRP A 66 -4.15 -0.83 -3.24
N GLN A 67 -4.45 -0.55 -4.52
CA GLN A 67 -3.40 -0.43 -5.52
C GLN A 67 -2.45 0.75 -5.24
N SER A 68 -2.95 1.89 -4.77
CA SER A 68 -2.11 3.05 -4.45
C SER A 68 -1.22 2.79 -3.23
N GLU A 69 -1.79 2.20 -2.17
CA GLU A 69 -1.06 1.83 -0.95
C GLU A 69 0.09 0.84 -1.26
N TYR A 70 -0.20 -0.22 -2.03
CA TYR A 70 0.84 -1.19 -2.38
C TYR A 70 1.87 -0.63 -3.35
N LEU A 71 1.50 0.31 -4.24
CA LEU A 71 2.45 1.03 -5.07
C LEU A 71 3.38 1.90 -4.21
N GLN A 72 2.82 2.63 -3.25
CA GLN A 72 3.58 3.45 -2.31
C GLN A 72 4.65 2.61 -1.59
N PHE A 73 4.26 1.51 -0.96
CA PHE A 73 5.20 0.64 -0.26
C PHE A 73 6.22 0.00 -1.20
N LEU A 74 5.79 -0.44 -2.39
CA LEU A 74 6.71 -0.98 -3.40
C LEU A 74 7.79 0.03 -3.77
N LEU A 75 7.38 1.24 -4.13
CA LEU A 75 8.32 2.29 -4.54
C LEU A 75 9.21 2.71 -3.37
N TYR A 76 8.65 2.85 -2.17
CA TYR A 76 9.40 3.20 -0.99
C TYR A 76 10.50 2.17 -0.68
N ILE A 77 10.16 0.89 -0.62
CA ILE A 77 11.10 -0.21 -0.37
C ILE A 77 12.19 -0.29 -1.45
N VAL A 78 11.81 -0.15 -2.72
CA VAL A 78 12.75 -0.34 -3.84
C VAL A 78 13.58 0.91 -4.08
N LEU A 79 12.99 2.10 -4.08
CA LEU A 79 13.70 3.34 -4.42
C LEU A 79 14.65 3.81 -3.33
N THR A 80 14.35 3.56 -2.05
CA THR A 80 15.24 3.91 -0.93
C THR A 80 16.56 3.12 -0.92
N VAL A 81 16.70 2.11 -1.76
CA VAL A 81 17.99 1.44 -2.00
C VAL A 81 18.98 2.39 -2.69
N TRP A 82 18.51 3.24 -3.62
CA TRP A 82 19.36 4.10 -4.45
C TRP A 82 19.11 5.60 -4.25
N LEU A 83 17.87 5.98 -3.92
CA LEU A 83 17.53 7.39 -3.72
C LEU A 83 17.72 7.76 -2.25
N VAL A 84 18.38 8.88 -2.02
CA VAL A 84 18.71 9.35 -0.66
C VAL A 84 18.14 10.74 -0.40
N GLN A 85 17.75 10.94 0.85
CA GLN A 85 17.37 12.24 1.39
C GLN A 85 18.24 12.55 2.62
N ARG A 86 19.19 13.47 2.47
CA ARG A 86 20.05 13.88 3.58
C ARG A 86 19.22 14.38 4.77
N GLY A 87 19.51 13.83 5.92
CA GLY A 87 18.86 14.21 7.18
C GLY A 87 17.58 13.44 7.50
N SER A 88 17.07 12.61 6.59
CA SER A 88 15.91 11.75 6.88
C SER A 88 16.35 10.46 7.59
N PRO A 89 15.62 10.02 8.64
CA PRO A 89 15.80 8.67 9.23
C PRO A 89 15.46 7.56 8.26
N GLU A 90 14.53 7.82 7.35
CA GLU A 90 14.01 6.89 6.34
C GLU A 90 14.98 6.66 5.16
N SER A 91 16.17 7.24 5.18
CA SER A 91 17.11 7.21 4.06
C SER A 91 18.45 6.65 4.49
N LYS A 92 19.12 5.94 3.58
CA LYS A 92 20.52 5.56 3.77
C LYS A 92 21.44 6.78 3.71
N PRO A 93 22.59 6.74 4.40
CA PRO A 93 23.69 7.67 4.14
C PRO A 93 24.15 7.60 2.69
N PHE A 94 24.67 8.72 2.16
CA PHE A 94 25.03 8.80 0.74
C PHE A 94 26.12 7.79 0.33
N ASP A 95 27.04 7.50 1.20
CA ASP A 95 28.12 6.52 1.00
C ASP A 95 27.69 5.08 1.13
N GLU A 96 26.46 4.82 1.58
CA GLU A 96 25.86 3.48 1.70
C GLU A 96 24.76 3.19 0.63
N THR A 97 24.66 4.04 -0.39
CA THR A 97 23.68 3.87 -1.47
C THR A 97 23.93 2.62 -2.29
N GLY A 98 22.84 2.04 -2.79
CA GLY A 98 22.89 0.83 -3.64
C GLY A 98 22.62 -0.45 -2.87
N GLY A 99 22.77 -1.57 -3.60
CA GLY A 99 22.62 -2.91 -3.02
C GLY A 99 23.75 -3.21 -2.05
N GLU A 100 23.43 -3.79 -0.91
CA GLU A 100 24.41 -4.22 0.07
C GLU A 100 25.01 -5.58 -0.29
N ASP A 101 26.24 -5.83 0.17
CA ASP A 101 26.93 -7.09 -0.04
C ASP A 101 26.30 -8.24 0.80
N ASP A 102 26.66 -9.47 0.44
CA ASP A 102 26.18 -10.68 1.11
C ASP A 102 26.53 -10.73 2.59
N LYS A 103 27.60 -10.03 3.02
CA LYS A 103 28.04 -10.00 4.41
C LYS A 103 27.15 -9.10 5.26
N LYS A 104 26.85 -7.89 4.79
CA LYS A 104 25.88 -6.99 5.44
C LYS A 104 24.51 -7.64 5.51
N GLN A 105 24.07 -8.29 4.43
CA GLN A 105 22.78 -8.98 4.33
C GLN A 105 22.73 -10.35 5.02
N GLN A 106 23.85 -10.84 5.57
CA GLN A 106 23.96 -12.12 6.29
C GLN A 106 23.42 -13.32 5.48
N VAL A 107 23.72 -13.37 4.17
CA VAL A 107 23.25 -14.42 3.27
C VAL A 107 24.35 -15.39 2.85
N GLY A 108 23.96 -16.57 2.39
CA GLY A 108 24.88 -17.62 1.93
C GLY A 108 25.87 -18.04 3.02
N ARG A 109 27.16 -17.95 2.72
CA ARG A 109 28.26 -18.29 3.68
C ARG A 109 28.34 -17.37 4.89
N HIS A 110 27.70 -16.18 4.83
CA HIS A 110 27.68 -15.21 5.92
C HIS A 110 26.45 -15.34 6.82
N ALA A 111 25.54 -16.27 6.50
CA ALA A 111 24.36 -16.53 7.29
C ALA A 111 24.69 -17.30 8.57
N SER A 112 23.99 -17.03 9.66
CA SER A 112 24.09 -17.75 10.92
C SER A 112 23.21 -19.01 10.96
N ALA A 113 23.35 -19.83 12.01
CA ALA A 113 22.49 -20.98 12.21
C ALA A 113 21.01 -20.61 12.42
N GLN A 114 20.74 -19.41 12.94
CA GLN A 114 19.41 -18.85 13.17
C GLN A 114 18.82 -18.17 11.95
N SER A 115 19.62 -17.88 10.92
CA SER A 115 19.15 -17.26 9.68
C SER A 115 18.10 -18.12 8.97
N PRO A 116 17.12 -17.50 8.30
CA PRO A 116 16.10 -18.23 7.55
C PRO A 116 16.71 -19.20 6.53
N ARG A 117 16.03 -20.33 6.32
CA ARG A 117 16.54 -21.42 5.45
C ARG A 117 16.90 -20.93 4.05
N TRP A 118 16.12 -20.03 3.48
CA TRP A 118 16.34 -19.51 2.13
C TRP A 118 17.48 -18.50 2.07
N ALA A 119 17.74 -17.75 3.12
CA ALA A 119 18.92 -16.89 3.23
C ALA A 119 20.23 -17.69 3.22
N ARG A 120 20.21 -18.94 3.73
CA ARG A 120 21.34 -19.86 3.78
C ARG A 120 21.52 -20.71 2.51
N ALA A 121 20.48 -20.84 1.69
CA ALA A 121 20.42 -21.83 0.62
C ALA A 121 21.36 -21.51 -0.58
N GLY A 122 21.64 -20.22 -0.81
CA GLY A 122 22.36 -19.77 -2.02
C GLY A 122 21.51 -19.84 -3.29
N GLY A 123 22.02 -19.25 -4.39
CA GLY A 123 21.38 -19.27 -5.70
C GLY A 123 20.01 -18.60 -5.74
N TRP A 124 19.14 -19.04 -6.65
CA TRP A 124 17.83 -18.42 -6.90
C TRP A 124 16.92 -18.30 -5.67
N ARG A 125 17.03 -19.24 -4.71
CA ARG A 125 16.24 -19.22 -3.47
C ARG A 125 16.60 -18.03 -2.60
N THR A 126 17.88 -17.76 -2.45
CA THR A 126 18.36 -16.59 -1.71
C THR A 126 17.99 -15.31 -2.43
N THR A 127 18.16 -15.24 -3.77
CA THR A 127 17.76 -14.07 -4.57
C THR A 127 16.27 -13.78 -4.45
N LEU A 128 15.41 -14.81 -4.55
CA LEU A 128 13.97 -14.65 -4.39
C LEU A 128 13.60 -14.18 -2.98
N TYR A 129 14.23 -14.76 -1.95
CA TYR A 129 13.98 -14.39 -0.56
C TYR A 129 14.45 -12.97 -0.25
N SER A 130 15.64 -12.59 -0.77
CA SER A 130 16.20 -11.24 -0.58
C SER A 130 15.34 -10.12 -1.19
N ASN A 131 14.49 -10.44 -2.16
CA ASN A 131 13.59 -9.49 -2.82
C ASN A 131 12.10 -9.75 -2.50
N SER A 132 11.81 -10.70 -1.60
CA SER A 132 10.46 -11.21 -1.40
C SER A 132 9.45 -10.14 -0.95
N LEU A 133 9.88 -9.16 -0.15
CA LEU A 133 9.02 -8.06 0.28
C LEU A 133 8.60 -7.19 -0.90
N GLY A 134 9.54 -6.73 -1.70
CA GLY A 134 9.25 -5.94 -2.90
C GLY A 134 8.42 -6.73 -3.92
N ILE A 135 8.72 -8.02 -4.12
CA ILE A 135 7.93 -8.90 -5.00
C ILE A 135 6.49 -9.00 -4.51
N LEU A 136 6.28 -9.22 -3.21
CA LEU A 136 4.93 -9.34 -2.65
C LEU A 136 4.14 -8.03 -2.77
N MET A 137 4.75 -6.88 -2.46
CA MET A 137 4.12 -5.57 -2.66
C MET A 137 3.78 -5.33 -4.14
N GLY A 138 4.69 -5.70 -5.06
CA GLY A 138 4.44 -5.62 -6.50
C GLY A 138 3.28 -6.51 -6.97
N LEU A 139 3.17 -7.73 -6.44
CA LEU A 139 2.04 -8.62 -6.76
C LEU A 139 0.71 -8.06 -6.24
N PHE A 140 0.67 -7.52 -5.03
CA PHE A 140 -0.53 -6.87 -4.51
C PHE A 140 -0.89 -5.61 -5.30
N PHE A 141 0.09 -4.78 -5.65
CA PHE A 141 -0.12 -3.63 -6.53
C PHE A 141 -0.75 -4.02 -7.87
N LEU A 142 -0.11 -4.93 -8.60
CA LEU A 142 -0.60 -5.37 -9.91
C LEU A 142 -1.95 -6.07 -9.82
N GLY A 143 -2.16 -6.89 -8.78
CA GLY A 143 -3.43 -7.56 -8.52
C GLY A 143 -4.57 -6.58 -8.25
N SER A 144 -4.34 -5.60 -7.38
CA SER A 144 -5.33 -4.57 -7.04
C SER A 144 -5.60 -3.64 -8.23
N TRP A 145 -4.56 -3.25 -8.98
CA TRP A 145 -4.73 -2.41 -10.17
C TRP A 145 -5.48 -3.15 -11.30
N GLY A 146 -5.21 -4.45 -11.47
CA GLY A 146 -5.98 -5.31 -12.35
C GLY A 146 -7.44 -5.45 -11.89
N ALA A 147 -7.69 -5.62 -10.59
CA ALA A 147 -9.04 -5.66 -10.03
C ALA A 147 -9.79 -4.32 -10.22
N GLN A 148 -9.11 -3.18 -10.02
CA GLN A 148 -9.65 -1.85 -10.33
C GLN A 148 -10.05 -1.75 -11.80
N LEU A 149 -9.22 -2.23 -12.72
CA LEU A 149 -9.53 -2.21 -14.16
C LEU A 149 -10.79 -3.04 -14.47
N VAL A 150 -10.86 -4.26 -13.97
CA VAL A 150 -11.99 -5.17 -14.24
C VAL A 150 -13.29 -4.66 -13.61
N ALA A 151 -13.26 -4.38 -12.30
CA ALA A 151 -14.44 -3.90 -11.57
C ALA A 151 -14.85 -2.50 -12.03
N GLY A 152 -13.86 -1.62 -12.29
CA GLY A 152 -14.10 -0.27 -12.79
C GLY A 152 -14.73 -0.24 -14.18
N THR A 153 -14.35 -1.15 -15.08
CA THR A 153 -15.01 -1.29 -16.38
C THR A 153 -16.51 -1.60 -16.20
N SER A 154 -16.84 -2.51 -15.29
CA SER A 154 -18.23 -2.89 -15.03
C SER A 154 -19.02 -1.77 -14.36
N ALA A 155 -18.46 -1.15 -13.30
CA ALA A 155 -19.10 -0.06 -12.59
C ALA A 155 -19.36 1.15 -13.50
N TYR A 156 -18.35 1.56 -14.27
CA TYR A 156 -18.45 2.68 -15.19
C TYR A 156 -19.43 2.41 -16.34
N ASN A 157 -19.48 1.18 -16.84
CA ASN A 157 -20.46 0.81 -17.85
C ASN A 157 -21.90 0.80 -17.32
N SER A 158 -22.10 0.45 -16.05
CA SER A 158 -23.42 0.57 -15.43
C SER A 158 -23.88 2.03 -15.39
N GLU A 159 -23.02 2.94 -15.01
CA GLU A 159 -23.29 4.40 -15.03
C GLU A 159 -23.53 4.90 -16.47
N ARG A 160 -22.75 4.46 -17.45
CA ARG A 160 -22.94 4.84 -18.86
C ARG A 160 -24.29 4.38 -19.39
N LEU A 161 -24.71 3.15 -19.07
CA LEU A 161 -26.01 2.62 -19.50
C LEU A 161 -27.18 3.39 -18.87
N GLN A 162 -27.08 3.78 -17.60
CA GLN A 162 -28.07 4.66 -16.95
C GLN A 162 -28.20 6.00 -17.68
N ASN A 163 -27.08 6.52 -18.20
CA ASN A 163 -27.05 7.74 -19.00
C ASN A 163 -27.28 7.51 -20.51
N LEU A 164 -27.81 6.35 -20.91
CA LEU A 164 -28.10 5.96 -22.31
C LEU A 164 -26.86 6.02 -23.24
N LEU A 165 -25.66 5.84 -22.69
CA LEU A 165 -24.41 5.79 -23.44
C LEU A 165 -23.99 4.35 -23.70
N ALA A 166 -23.34 4.10 -24.85
CA ALA A 166 -22.80 2.79 -25.17
C ALA A 166 -21.71 2.36 -24.17
N PRO A 167 -21.68 1.09 -23.72
CA PRO A 167 -20.64 0.59 -22.84
C PRO A 167 -19.28 0.57 -23.56
N LEU A 168 -18.21 0.69 -22.77
CA LEU A 168 -16.82 0.59 -23.25
C LEU A 168 -16.32 -0.85 -23.08
N SER A 169 -15.47 -1.29 -23.98
CA SER A 169 -14.62 -2.47 -23.75
C SER A 169 -13.58 -2.18 -22.66
N MET A 170 -13.00 -3.21 -22.06
CA MET A 170 -11.96 -3.05 -21.04
C MET A 170 -10.74 -2.26 -21.56
N PRO A 171 -10.19 -2.46 -22.77
CA PRO A 171 -9.12 -1.63 -23.31
C PRO A 171 -9.52 -0.16 -23.49
N GLU A 172 -10.74 0.13 -23.93
CA GLU A 172 -11.25 1.50 -24.04
C GLU A 172 -11.38 2.16 -22.66
N TYR A 173 -11.88 1.42 -21.65
CA TYR A 173 -11.93 1.91 -20.28
C TYR A 173 -10.53 2.16 -19.72
N ALA A 174 -9.55 1.27 -19.95
CA ALA A 174 -8.16 1.45 -19.52
C ALA A 174 -7.51 2.73 -20.10
N LEU A 175 -7.99 3.22 -21.24
CA LEU A 175 -7.55 4.47 -21.85
C LEU A 175 -8.44 5.68 -21.49
N SER A 176 -9.50 5.47 -20.72
CA SER A 176 -10.46 6.51 -20.38
C SER A 176 -9.92 7.49 -19.34
N ALA A 177 -10.45 8.72 -19.37
CA ALA A 177 -10.18 9.72 -18.35
C ALA A 177 -10.68 9.28 -16.97
N ASN A 178 -11.77 8.50 -16.87
CA ASN A 178 -12.31 7.99 -15.61
C ASN A 178 -11.29 7.07 -14.92
N PHE A 179 -10.76 6.07 -15.62
CA PHE A 179 -9.77 5.13 -15.06
C PHE A 179 -8.53 5.86 -14.54
N TRP A 180 -7.97 6.76 -15.36
CA TRP A 180 -6.74 7.48 -14.99
C TRP A 180 -6.96 8.54 -13.93
N ASN A 181 -8.09 9.22 -13.92
CA ASN A 181 -8.40 10.19 -12.87
C ASN A 181 -8.48 9.50 -11.49
N ARG A 182 -9.21 8.38 -11.40
CA ARG A 182 -9.29 7.58 -10.16
C ARG A 182 -7.90 7.08 -9.73
N THR A 183 -7.11 6.54 -10.65
CA THR A 183 -5.75 6.06 -10.39
C THR A 183 -4.84 7.17 -9.88
N LEU A 184 -4.75 8.29 -10.60
CA LEU A 184 -3.83 9.38 -10.28
C LEU A 184 -4.25 10.16 -9.03
N GLN A 185 -5.54 10.26 -8.74
CA GLN A 185 -6.05 10.89 -7.52
C GLN A 185 -5.57 10.14 -6.28
N ASN A 186 -5.63 8.81 -6.30
CA ASN A 186 -5.12 7.97 -5.21
C ASN A 186 -3.59 8.06 -5.11
N TRP A 187 -2.86 7.96 -6.23
CA TRP A 187 -1.39 8.10 -6.23
C TRP A 187 -0.92 9.45 -5.67
N GLN A 188 -1.64 10.54 -6.00
CA GLN A 188 -1.32 11.87 -5.50
C GLN A 188 -1.32 11.92 -3.96
N SER A 189 -2.32 11.35 -3.31
CA SER A 189 -2.42 11.35 -1.84
C SER A 189 -1.29 10.57 -1.19
N GLU A 190 -0.96 9.39 -1.74
CA GLU A 190 0.10 8.53 -1.24
C GLU A 190 1.48 9.18 -1.36
N PHE A 191 1.78 9.74 -2.53
CA PHE A 191 3.08 10.41 -2.72
C PHE A 191 3.21 11.70 -1.92
N LEU A 192 2.12 12.41 -1.65
CA LEU A 192 2.11 13.54 -0.72
C LEU A 192 2.44 13.06 0.70
N ALA A 193 1.85 11.97 1.17
CA ALA A 193 2.08 11.44 2.51
C ALA A 193 3.55 11.02 2.69
N VAL A 194 4.09 10.19 1.78
CA VAL A 194 5.50 9.76 1.82
C VAL A 194 6.46 10.94 1.71
N GLY A 195 6.25 11.83 0.73
CA GLY A 195 7.10 13.01 0.55
C GLY A 195 7.11 13.92 1.78
N SER A 196 5.95 14.08 2.41
CA SER A 196 5.84 14.84 3.67
C SER A 196 6.62 14.17 4.80
N MET A 197 6.49 12.84 4.96
CA MET A 197 7.21 12.09 5.99
C MET A 197 8.72 12.19 5.80
N VAL A 198 9.23 11.95 4.60
CA VAL A 198 10.66 12.05 4.26
C VAL A 198 11.23 13.44 4.56
N VAL A 199 10.47 14.52 4.28
CA VAL A 199 10.94 15.90 4.49
C VAL A 199 10.75 16.35 5.93
N PHE A 200 9.60 16.11 6.54
CA PHE A 200 9.32 16.60 7.90
C PHE A 200 10.14 15.89 8.97
N SER A 201 10.44 14.60 8.80
CA SER A 201 11.29 13.84 9.71
C SER A 201 12.72 14.35 9.80
N ILE A 202 13.19 15.18 8.83
CA ILE A 202 14.48 15.87 8.92
C ILE A 202 14.49 16.84 10.11
N TYR A 203 13.40 17.59 10.28
CA TYR A 203 13.33 18.74 11.20
C TYR A 203 12.50 18.48 12.45
N LEU A 204 11.47 17.64 12.34
CA LEU A 204 10.54 17.35 13.43
C LEU A 204 10.92 16.06 14.15
N ARG A 205 10.43 15.92 15.38
CA ARG A 205 10.72 14.78 16.25
C ARG A 205 9.45 14.30 16.95
N GLN A 206 9.33 12.96 17.05
CA GLN A 206 8.38 12.32 17.93
C GLN A 206 9.15 11.43 18.91
N ARG A 207 9.23 11.84 20.18
CA ARG A 207 9.95 11.09 21.21
C ARG A 207 9.44 9.67 21.34
N GLY A 208 10.35 8.69 21.20
CA GLY A 208 10.05 7.26 21.35
C GLY A 208 9.39 6.59 20.16
N SER A 209 9.26 7.29 19.02
CA SER A 209 8.82 6.66 17.77
C SER A 209 10.02 6.10 17.00
N PRO A 210 9.94 4.84 16.51
CA PRO A 210 10.96 4.29 15.61
C PRO A 210 11.03 5.04 14.27
N GLU A 211 9.95 5.70 13.87
CA GLU A 211 9.86 6.49 12.61
C GLU A 211 10.44 7.90 12.75
N SER A 212 11.15 8.19 13.85
CA SER A 212 11.69 9.52 14.14
C SER A 212 13.10 9.41 14.68
N LYS A 213 13.97 10.34 14.30
CA LYS A 213 15.28 10.47 14.93
C LYS A 213 15.17 10.77 16.44
N PRO A 214 16.16 10.39 17.24
CA PRO A 214 16.27 10.85 18.63
C PRO A 214 16.14 12.38 18.74
N VAL A 215 15.47 12.87 19.77
CA VAL A 215 15.17 14.32 19.91
C VAL A 215 16.41 15.19 19.81
N GLY A 216 17.56 14.73 20.32
CA GLY A 216 18.83 15.45 20.29
C GLY A 216 19.69 15.25 19.03
N ALA A 217 19.26 14.39 18.10
CA ALA A 217 20.04 14.11 16.90
C ALA A 217 20.09 15.32 15.95
N PRO A 218 21.25 15.59 15.31
CA PRO A 218 21.39 16.68 14.35
C PRO A 218 20.45 16.52 13.14
N HIS A 219 20.00 17.65 12.57
CA HIS A 219 19.16 17.59 11.36
C HIS A 219 19.86 16.94 10.16
N ALA A 220 21.18 17.10 10.06
CA ALA A 220 21.97 16.57 8.95
C ALA A 220 22.30 15.06 9.07
N GLU A 221 22.04 14.45 10.23
CA GLU A 221 22.25 13.01 10.45
C GLU A 221 21.21 12.20 9.70
N THR A 222 21.66 11.22 8.91
CA THR A 222 20.83 10.41 8.01
C THR A 222 20.84 8.96 8.50
N GLY A 223 19.69 8.28 8.43
CA GLY A 223 19.58 6.85 8.76
C GLY A 223 19.67 6.51 10.25
N SER A 224 19.47 7.50 11.15
CA SER A 224 19.40 7.28 12.59
C SER A 224 17.94 7.14 13.04
N GLU A 225 17.57 5.95 13.43
CA GLU A 225 16.26 5.66 14.05
C GLU A 225 16.29 5.93 15.56
N GLY A 226 15.13 6.26 16.13
CA GLY A 226 14.94 6.57 17.56
C GLY A 226 14.79 5.37 18.48
#